data_a0b4d12308276e7ec0b94f704cb7ffe8
#
_entry.id   a0b4d12308276e7ec0b94f704cb7ffe8
#
_cell.length_a   1.000
_cell.length_b   1.000
_cell.length_c   1.000
_cell.angle_alpha   90.00
_cell.angle_beta   90.00
_cell.angle_gamma   90.00
#
_symmetry.space_group_name_H-M   'P 1'
#
loop_
_entity.id
_entity.type
_entity.pdbx_description
1 polymer ?
#
loop_
_entity_poly.entity_id
_entity_poly.type
_entity_poly.pdbx_seq_one_letter_code
_entity_poly.pdbx_strand_id
1 'polypeptide(L)'
;MKIVDKCVDSIIVPSVVLPMVAWERAKNIASKALSASTEQFRLLWNSRILGFVSLKSSLNELRIQAKNRSDELIAKLREEKVAQLAKLVNSANFGAENKLYRWGLEQALIEAGQKCEQAMKVKLDNKTSKTLKDKSSWSEYIASLEANAIKAFESEFEAKTARAFELANKTYDSMKKLRG
;
A
#
# COMPACT_ATOMS: atom_id res chain seq x y z
N MET A 1 1.04 -35.38 21.50
CA MET A 1 1.77 -34.44 20.63
C MET A 1 1.24 -34.42 19.19
N LYS A 2 1.16 -35.53 18.46
CA LYS A 2 0.67 -35.59 17.06
C LYS A 2 -0.78 -35.15 16.82
N ILE A 3 -1.69 -35.27 17.79
CA ILE A 3 -3.11 -34.93 17.65
C ILE A 3 -3.30 -33.41 17.72
N VAL A 4 -2.52 -32.73 18.55
CA VAL A 4 -2.61 -31.26 18.73
C VAL A 4 -2.04 -30.54 17.51
N ASP A 5 -0.93 -31.04 16.95
CA ASP A 5 -0.36 -30.48 15.72
C ASP A 5 -1.36 -30.59 14.55
N LYS A 6 -2.05 -31.73 14.40
CA LYS A 6 -3.08 -31.92 13.38
C LYS A 6 -4.30 -31.03 13.55
N CYS A 7 -4.78 -30.81 14.77
CA CYS A 7 -5.92 -29.90 15.02
C CYS A 7 -5.55 -28.43 14.74
N VAL A 8 -4.33 -28.04 15.10
CA VAL A 8 -3.84 -26.69 14.88
C VAL A 8 -3.63 -26.43 13.38
N ASP A 9 -3.07 -27.40 12.66
CA ASP A 9 -2.85 -27.31 11.21
C ASP A 9 -4.17 -27.29 10.40
N SER A 10 -5.24 -27.94 10.91
CA SER A 10 -6.54 -28.00 10.24
C SER A 10 -7.42 -26.76 10.48
N ILE A 11 -7.23 -26.07 11.59
CA ILE A 11 -8.06 -24.91 11.99
C ILE A 11 -7.42 -23.58 11.56
N ILE A 12 -6.10 -23.52 11.41
CA ILE A 12 -5.39 -22.35 10.92
C ILE A 12 -5.28 -22.46 9.41
N VAL A 13 -6.35 -22.04 8.73
CA VAL A 13 -6.38 -21.92 7.26
C VAL A 13 -5.16 -21.14 6.75
N PRO A 14 -4.47 -21.62 5.70
CA PRO A 14 -3.18 -21.11 5.23
C PRO A 14 -3.19 -19.67 4.67
N SER A 15 -4.25 -18.91 4.80
CA SER A 15 -4.38 -17.56 4.22
C SER A 15 -3.87 -16.42 5.12
N VAL A 16 -3.39 -16.72 6.32
CA VAL A 16 -2.77 -15.71 7.19
C VAL A 16 -1.32 -16.13 7.43
N VAL A 17 -0.40 -15.47 6.76
CA VAL A 17 1.03 -15.55 7.09
C VAL A 17 1.21 -14.92 8.47
N LEU A 18 1.02 -15.75 9.49
CA LEU A 18 1.40 -15.40 10.85
C LEU A 18 2.93 -15.31 10.89
N PRO A 19 3.51 -14.26 11.47
CA PRO A 19 4.92 -14.28 11.79
C PRO A 19 5.23 -15.54 12.59
N MET A 20 6.30 -16.26 12.26
CA MET A 20 6.73 -17.50 12.93
C MET A 20 6.68 -17.43 14.47
N VAL A 21 6.92 -16.23 15.01
CA VAL A 21 6.84 -15.94 16.46
C VAL A 21 5.42 -16.09 17.02
N ALA A 22 4.37 -15.76 16.24
CA ALA A 22 2.99 -15.92 16.69
C ALA A 22 2.56 -17.39 16.64
N TRP A 23 3.08 -18.16 15.69
CA TRP A 23 2.89 -19.61 15.57
C TRP A 23 3.53 -20.37 16.73
N GLU A 24 4.80 -20.08 17.05
CA GLU A 24 5.50 -20.69 18.20
C GLU A 24 4.83 -20.34 19.53
N ARG A 25 4.34 -19.12 19.70
CA ARG A 25 3.54 -18.74 20.86
C ARG A 25 2.21 -19.48 20.92
N ALA A 26 1.54 -19.70 19.81
CA ALA A 26 0.30 -20.48 19.74
C ALA A 26 0.54 -21.95 20.11
N LYS A 27 1.62 -22.56 19.63
CA LYS A 27 2.04 -23.92 20.00
C LYS A 27 2.35 -24.05 21.50
N ASN A 28 3.10 -23.08 22.06
CA ASN A 28 3.43 -23.08 23.48
C ASN A 28 2.20 -22.92 24.39
N ILE A 29 1.22 -22.13 23.95
CA ILE A 29 -0.05 -21.95 24.66
C ILE A 29 -0.90 -23.21 24.56
N ALA A 30 -0.96 -23.85 23.40
CA ALA A 30 -1.68 -25.10 23.20
C ALA A 30 -1.07 -26.24 24.03
N SER A 31 0.26 -26.35 24.11
CA SER A 31 0.94 -27.35 24.93
C SER A 31 0.75 -27.14 26.43
N LYS A 32 0.73 -25.90 26.91
CA LYS A 32 0.43 -25.56 28.31
C LYS A 32 -1.04 -25.79 28.66
N ALA A 33 -1.95 -25.59 27.72
CA ALA A 33 -3.38 -25.75 27.93
C ALA A 33 -3.81 -27.25 27.97
N LEU A 34 -3.03 -28.14 27.36
CA LEU A 34 -3.24 -29.59 27.48
C LEU A 34 -3.00 -30.14 28.88
N SER A 35 -2.27 -29.43 29.72
CA SER A 35 -2.09 -29.77 31.13
C SER A 35 -3.17 -29.20 32.07
N ALA A 36 -4.04 -28.33 31.54
CA ALA A 36 -5.18 -27.71 32.24
C ALA A 36 -6.48 -28.50 31.96
N SER A 37 -7.49 -28.37 32.83
CA SER A 37 -8.79 -28.98 32.60
C SER A 37 -9.36 -28.62 31.23
N THR A 38 -10.10 -29.51 30.60
CA THR A 38 -10.70 -29.36 29.25
C THR A 38 -11.50 -28.07 29.09
N GLU A 39 -12.07 -27.57 30.17
CA GLU A 39 -12.88 -26.36 30.20
C GLU A 39 -12.04 -25.07 30.17
N GLN A 40 -10.95 -25.04 30.93
CA GLN A 40 -9.97 -23.92 30.86
C GLN A 40 -9.29 -23.85 29.52
N PHE A 41 -9.02 -24.99 28.87
CA PHE A 41 -8.53 -25.02 27.48
C PHE A 41 -9.53 -24.39 26.51
N ARG A 42 -10.80 -24.75 26.61
CA ARG A 42 -11.88 -24.23 25.75
C ARG A 42 -12.03 -22.72 25.89
N LEU A 43 -11.97 -22.18 27.12
CA LEU A 43 -12.05 -20.75 27.38
C LEU A 43 -10.85 -19.99 26.85
N LEU A 44 -9.63 -20.49 27.06
CA LEU A 44 -8.39 -19.91 26.55
C LEU A 44 -8.35 -19.94 25.01
N TRP A 45 -8.79 -21.06 24.42
CA TRP A 45 -8.87 -21.23 22.98
C TRP A 45 -9.87 -20.28 22.33
N ASN A 46 -11.08 -20.21 22.86
CA ASN A 46 -12.11 -19.29 22.37
C ASN A 46 -11.70 -17.83 22.50
N SER A 47 -11.09 -17.43 23.60
CA SER A 47 -10.62 -16.05 23.80
C SER A 47 -9.52 -15.67 22.78
N ARG A 48 -8.67 -16.63 22.42
CA ARG A 48 -7.60 -16.42 21.41
C ARG A 48 -8.13 -16.39 20.00
N ILE A 49 -9.06 -17.28 19.64
CA ILE A 49 -9.71 -17.28 18.33
C ILE A 49 -10.50 -15.99 18.15
N LEU A 50 -11.29 -15.56 19.15
CA LEU A 50 -12.03 -14.31 19.10
C LEU A 50 -11.10 -13.11 18.95
N GLY A 51 -9.97 -13.09 19.66
CA GLY A 51 -8.95 -12.06 19.50
C GLY A 51 -8.35 -12.04 18.09
N PHE A 52 -8.16 -13.20 17.47
CA PHE A 52 -7.66 -13.32 16.09
C PHE A 52 -8.67 -12.84 15.05
N VAL A 53 -9.93 -13.25 15.18
CA VAL A 53 -11.03 -12.81 14.30
C VAL A 53 -11.21 -11.30 14.40
N SER A 54 -11.17 -10.74 15.61
CA SER A 54 -11.23 -9.31 15.85
C SER A 54 -10.08 -8.55 15.18
N LEU A 55 -8.83 -9.02 15.31
CA LEU A 55 -7.68 -8.40 14.66
C LEU A 55 -7.74 -8.45 13.14
N LYS A 56 -8.22 -9.56 12.57
CA LYS A 56 -8.42 -9.69 11.12
C LYS A 56 -9.49 -8.72 10.61
N SER A 57 -10.60 -8.58 11.33
CA SER A 57 -11.66 -7.63 11.01
C SER A 57 -11.13 -6.19 11.08
N SER A 58 -10.44 -5.83 12.15
CA SER A 58 -9.83 -4.50 12.32
C SER A 58 -8.79 -4.19 11.23
N LEU A 59 -7.97 -5.17 10.82
CA LEU A 59 -7.03 -4.99 9.73
C LEU A 59 -7.73 -4.72 8.39
N ASN A 60 -8.80 -5.45 8.10
CA ASN A 60 -9.58 -5.24 6.87
C ASN A 60 -10.26 -3.87 6.88
N GLU A 61 -10.82 -3.45 8.01
CA GLU A 61 -11.44 -2.14 8.17
C GLU A 61 -10.41 -1.01 7.95
N LEU A 62 -9.22 -1.12 8.57
CA LEU A 62 -8.14 -0.17 8.38
C LEU A 62 -7.66 -0.12 6.91
N ARG A 63 -7.57 -1.27 6.23
CA ARG A 63 -7.22 -1.33 4.80
C ARG A 63 -8.25 -0.65 3.92
N ILE A 64 -9.54 -0.82 4.21
CA ILE A 64 -10.62 -0.17 3.46
C ILE A 64 -10.54 1.34 3.65
N GLN A 65 -10.36 1.82 4.88
CA GLN A 65 -10.19 3.25 5.15
C GLN A 65 -8.97 3.83 4.44
N ALA A 66 -7.81 3.17 4.53
CA ALA A 66 -6.60 3.60 3.84
C ALA A 66 -6.77 3.61 2.31
N LYS A 67 -7.51 2.63 1.75
CA LYS A 67 -7.81 2.60 0.32
C LYS A 67 -8.70 3.76 -0.11
N ASN A 68 -9.79 4.02 0.61
CA ASN A 68 -10.70 5.13 0.29
C ASN A 68 -9.94 6.47 0.32
N ARG A 69 -9.11 6.67 1.34
CA ARG A 69 -8.26 7.86 1.42
C ARG A 69 -7.21 7.93 0.31
N SER A 70 -6.68 6.79 -0.12
CA SER A 70 -5.77 6.72 -1.28
C SER A 70 -6.45 7.19 -2.55
N ASP A 71 -7.66 6.72 -2.82
CA ASP A 71 -8.41 7.06 -4.03
C ASP A 71 -8.75 8.57 -4.05
N GLU A 72 -9.20 9.14 -2.93
CA GLU A 72 -9.43 10.57 -2.76
C GLU A 72 -8.15 11.39 -2.98
N LEU A 73 -7.05 10.98 -2.35
CA LEU A 73 -5.76 11.66 -2.44
C LEU A 73 -5.21 11.66 -3.87
N ILE A 74 -5.27 10.51 -4.56
CA ILE A 74 -4.82 10.39 -5.95
C ILE A 74 -5.65 11.27 -6.87
N ALA A 75 -6.98 11.30 -6.69
CA ALA A 75 -7.85 12.17 -7.48
C ALA A 75 -7.47 13.64 -7.32
N LYS A 76 -7.30 14.10 -6.07
CA LYS A 76 -6.88 15.47 -5.74
C LYS A 76 -5.52 15.82 -6.35
N LEU A 77 -4.50 14.97 -6.15
CA LEU A 77 -3.16 15.22 -6.67
C LEU A 77 -3.14 15.25 -8.20
N ARG A 78 -3.92 14.39 -8.85
CA ARG A 78 -4.08 14.42 -10.31
C ARG A 78 -4.71 15.71 -10.80
N GLU A 79 -5.77 16.17 -10.16
CA GLU A 79 -6.45 17.43 -10.52
C GLU A 79 -5.49 18.63 -10.39
N GLU A 80 -4.74 18.72 -9.27
CA GLU A 80 -3.73 19.75 -9.06
C GLU A 80 -2.64 19.73 -10.15
N LYS A 81 -2.19 18.54 -10.57
CA LYS A 81 -1.13 18.40 -11.57
C LYS A 81 -1.61 18.61 -13.02
N VAL A 82 -2.89 18.38 -13.34
CA VAL A 82 -3.43 18.60 -14.70
C VAL A 82 -3.22 20.04 -15.17
N ALA A 83 -3.46 21.03 -14.30
CA ALA A 83 -3.21 22.45 -14.63
C ALA A 83 -1.72 22.73 -14.88
N GLN A 84 -0.83 22.06 -14.14
CA GLN A 84 0.62 22.15 -14.33
C GLN A 84 1.05 21.51 -15.65
N LEU A 85 0.48 20.35 -16.02
CA LEU A 85 0.76 19.68 -17.30
C LEU A 85 0.40 20.53 -18.50
N ALA A 86 -0.75 21.18 -18.48
CA ALA A 86 -1.17 22.07 -19.55
C ALA A 86 -0.14 23.21 -19.77
N LYS A 87 0.39 23.79 -18.69
CA LYS A 87 1.45 24.81 -18.77
C LYS A 87 2.74 24.23 -19.35
N LEU A 88 3.15 23.04 -18.93
CA LEU A 88 4.37 22.38 -19.43
C LEU A 88 4.28 22.07 -20.94
N VAL A 89 3.15 21.56 -21.40
CA VAL A 89 2.93 21.30 -22.84
C VAL A 89 2.96 22.60 -23.66
N ASN A 90 2.31 23.65 -23.17
CA ASN A 90 2.23 24.93 -23.87
C ASN A 90 3.58 25.68 -23.90
N SER A 91 4.43 25.49 -22.86
CA SER A 91 5.77 26.09 -22.81
C SER A 91 6.79 25.34 -23.65
N ALA A 92 6.55 24.07 -23.97
CA ALA A 92 7.45 23.25 -24.76
C ALA A 92 7.22 23.47 -26.25
N ASN A 93 8.26 23.90 -26.96
CA ASN A 93 8.20 24.17 -28.40
C ASN A 93 8.75 23.00 -29.21
N PHE A 94 8.11 21.84 -29.12
CA PHE A 94 8.52 20.61 -29.81
C PHE A 94 7.78 20.41 -31.17
N GLY A 95 6.92 21.31 -31.59
CA GLY A 95 6.17 21.15 -32.85
C GLY A 95 5.30 19.88 -32.85
N ALA A 96 5.51 18.99 -33.85
CA ALA A 96 4.75 17.73 -33.97
C ALA A 96 5.01 16.75 -32.81
N GLU A 97 6.19 16.79 -32.18
CA GLU A 97 6.61 15.94 -31.06
C GLU A 97 5.92 16.31 -29.73
N ASN A 98 5.15 17.40 -29.70
CA ASN A 98 4.30 17.74 -28.53
C ASN A 98 3.32 16.61 -28.16
N LYS A 99 2.90 15.79 -29.12
CA LYS A 99 2.05 14.62 -28.84
C LYS A 99 2.79 13.57 -27.99
N LEU A 100 4.07 13.30 -28.31
CA LEU A 100 4.91 12.38 -27.55
C LEU A 100 5.14 12.91 -26.14
N TYR A 101 5.41 14.21 -26.00
CA TYR A 101 5.59 14.84 -24.71
C TYR A 101 4.33 14.78 -23.86
N ARG A 102 3.17 15.14 -24.44
CA ARG A 102 1.87 15.03 -23.76
C ARG A 102 1.60 13.60 -23.28
N TRP A 103 1.80 12.60 -24.13
CA TRP A 103 1.65 11.20 -23.74
C TRP A 103 2.58 10.82 -22.59
N GLY A 104 3.85 11.24 -22.64
CA GLY A 104 4.81 11.00 -21.55
C GLY A 104 4.38 11.61 -20.21
N LEU A 105 3.77 12.81 -20.25
CA LEU A 105 3.23 13.49 -19.07
C LEU A 105 1.98 12.78 -18.50
N GLU A 106 1.11 12.26 -19.37
CA GLU A 106 -0.04 11.44 -18.94
C GLU A 106 0.41 10.14 -18.28
N GLN A 107 1.44 9.47 -18.84
CA GLN A 107 2.06 8.30 -18.21
C GLN A 107 2.69 8.64 -16.85
N ALA A 108 3.35 9.80 -16.72
CA ALA A 108 3.90 10.26 -15.46
C ALA A 108 2.83 10.38 -14.35
N LEU A 109 1.63 10.88 -14.69
CA LEU A 109 0.50 10.95 -13.75
C LEU A 109 0.00 9.55 -13.33
N ILE A 110 -0.07 8.63 -14.29
CA ILE A 110 -0.53 7.25 -14.02
C ILE A 110 0.46 6.55 -13.09
N GLU A 111 1.75 6.60 -13.41
CA GLU A 111 2.81 5.93 -12.64
C GLU A 111 2.97 6.57 -11.24
N ALA A 112 2.89 7.90 -11.14
CA ALA A 112 2.88 8.58 -9.84
C ALA A 112 1.68 8.16 -8.98
N GLY A 113 0.49 8.03 -9.58
CA GLY A 113 -0.69 7.52 -8.89
C GLY A 113 -0.50 6.09 -8.38
N GLN A 114 0.12 5.21 -9.16
CA GLN A 114 0.45 3.85 -8.73
C GLN A 114 1.43 3.82 -7.56
N LYS A 115 2.43 4.70 -7.56
CA LYS A 115 3.38 4.83 -6.43
C LYS A 115 2.69 5.35 -5.16
N CYS A 116 1.79 6.31 -5.30
CA CYS A 116 0.96 6.80 -4.22
C CYS A 116 0.12 5.66 -3.61
N GLU A 117 -0.59 4.89 -4.45
CA GLU A 117 -1.37 3.73 -4.01
C GLU A 117 -0.51 2.69 -3.29
N GLN A 118 0.69 2.38 -3.81
CA GLN A 118 1.62 1.46 -3.18
C GLN A 118 2.07 1.94 -1.79
N ALA A 119 2.32 3.25 -1.63
CA ALA A 119 2.72 3.85 -0.37
C ALA A 119 1.57 3.85 0.67
N MET A 120 0.32 3.91 0.23
CA MET A 120 -0.88 3.84 1.08
C MET A 120 -1.24 2.42 1.53
N LYS A 121 -0.58 1.38 0.99
CA LYS A 121 -0.88 -0.02 1.38
C LYS A 121 -0.52 -0.28 2.83
N VAL A 122 -1.52 -0.68 3.61
CA VAL A 122 -1.33 -1.12 5.00
C VAL A 122 -0.57 -2.45 5.02
N LYS A 123 0.66 -2.42 5.53
CA LYS A 123 1.51 -3.60 5.73
C LYS A 123 1.35 -4.09 7.16
N LEU A 124 1.32 -5.41 7.35
CA LEU A 124 1.28 -6.00 8.67
C LEU A 124 2.70 -6.04 9.26
N ASP A 125 3.01 -5.06 10.09
CA ASP A 125 4.27 -4.95 10.81
C ASP A 125 4.00 -4.71 12.32
N ASN A 126 5.05 -4.52 13.11
CA ASN A 126 4.93 -4.27 14.53
C ASN A 126 4.21 -2.96 14.85
N LYS A 127 4.34 -1.94 14.01
CA LYS A 127 3.67 -0.65 14.16
C LYS A 127 2.17 -0.81 13.91
N THR A 128 1.81 -1.44 12.79
CA THR A 128 0.41 -1.72 12.44
C THR A 128 -0.26 -2.61 13.48
N SER A 129 0.44 -3.62 14.01
CA SER A 129 -0.08 -4.49 15.08
C SER A 129 -0.42 -3.75 16.37
N LYS A 130 0.31 -2.68 16.70
CA LYS A 130 -0.02 -1.80 17.83
C LYS A 130 -1.23 -0.92 17.51
N THR A 131 -1.23 -0.32 16.34
CA THR A 131 -2.32 0.54 15.83
C THR A 131 -3.66 -0.21 15.76
N LEU A 132 -3.66 -1.49 15.36
CA LEU A 132 -4.87 -2.30 15.27
C LEU A 132 -5.60 -2.49 16.62
N LYS A 133 -4.87 -2.38 17.74
CA LYS A 133 -5.44 -2.53 19.07
C LYS A 133 -6.17 -1.27 19.57
N ASP A 134 -5.81 -0.13 19.01
CA ASP A 134 -6.35 1.17 19.40
C ASP A 134 -6.86 1.93 18.19
N LYS A 135 -8.18 1.93 18.01
CA LYS A 135 -8.85 2.61 16.89
C LYS A 135 -8.61 4.13 16.89
N SER A 136 -8.32 4.73 18.05
CA SER A 136 -8.05 6.18 18.15
C SER A 136 -6.75 6.56 17.42
N SER A 137 -5.80 5.64 17.30
CA SER A 137 -4.54 5.85 16.59
C SER A 137 -4.60 5.61 15.06
N TRP A 138 -5.76 5.16 14.54
CA TRP A 138 -5.90 4.86 13.11
C TRP A 138 -5.78 6.10 12.23
N SER A 139 -6.36 7.21 12.65
CA SER A 139 -6.28 8.48 11.91
C SER A 139 -4.85 8.98 11.76
N GLU A 140 -4.06 8.93 12.85
CA GLU A 140 -2.64 9.31 12.81
C GLU A 140 -1.81 8.37 11.93
N TYR A 141 -2.10 7.07 12.00
CA TYR A 141 -1.43 6.10 11.16
C TYR A 141 -1.74 6.33 9.67
N ILE A 142 -3.01 6.54 9.31
CA ILE A 142 -3.42 6.85 7.93
C ILE A 142 -2.79 8.17 7.48
N ALA A 143 -2.79 9.22 8.30
CA ALA A 143 -2.13 10.49 7.98
C ALA A 143 -0.62 10.31 7.73
N SER A 144 0.04 9.42 8.47
CA SER A 144 1.45 9.09 8.22
C SER A 144 1.66 8.38 6.88
N LEU A 145 0.73 7.52 6.45
CA LEU A 145 0.75 6.90 5.13
C LEU A 145 0.50 7.93 4.03
N GLU A 146 -0.47 8.84 4.21
CA GLU A 146 -0.77 9.93 3.28
C GLU A 146 0.46 10.82 3.05
N ALA A 147 1.15 11.24 4.10
CA ALA A 147 2.36 12.06 3.98
C ALA A 147 3.47 11.36 3.17
N ASN A 148 3.65 10.05 3.36
CA ASN A 148 4.60 9.26 2.58
C ASN A 148 4.13 9.07 1.14
N ALA A 149 2.83 8.90 0.93
CA ALA A 149 2.23 8.72 -0.38
C ALA A 149 2.32 10.00 -1.25
N ILE A 150 2.11 11.18 -0.66
CA ILE A 150 2.30 12.47 -1.32
C ILE A 150 3.76 12.60 -1.81
N LYS A 151 4.73 12.36 -0.93
CA LYS A 151 6.15 12.41 -1.30
C LYS A 151 6.50 11.43 -2.42
N ALA A 152 5.97 10.21 -2.36
CA ALA A 152 6.18 9.20 -3.39
C ALA A 152 5.57 9.61 -4.72
N PHE A 153 4.37 10.19 -4.71
CA PHE A 153 3.72 10.73 -5.90
C PHE A 153 4.53 11.85 -6.53
N GLU A 154 4.91 12.85 -5.74
CA GLU A 154 5.64 14.02 -6.23
C GLU A 154 7.00 13.64 -6.81
N SER A 155 7.77 12.82 -6.08
CA SER A 155 9.08 12.35 -6.55
C SER A 155 8.98 11.57 -7.86
N GLU A 156 8.01 10.66 -7.99
CA GLU A 156 7.81 9.89 -9.23
C GLU A 156 7.33 10.79 -10.37
N PHE A 157 6.40 11.69 -10.08
CA PHE A 157 5.87 12.64 -11.08
C PHE A 157 6.96 13.55 -11.64
N GLU A 158 7.82 14.12 -10.79
CA GLU A 158 8.95 14.96 -11.21
C GLU A 158 9.96 14.18 -12.04
N ALA A 159 10.35 12.98 -11.59
CA ALA A 159 11.31 12.13 -12.30
C ALA A 159 10.79 11.74 -13.69
N LYS A 160 9.51 11.37 -13.80
CA LYS A 160 8.90 10.95 -15.07
C LYS A 160 8.65 12.13 -16.02
N THR A 161 8.25 13.29 -15.49
CA THR A 161 8.10 14.53 -16.29
C THR A 161 9.43 14.95 -16.88
N ALA A 162 10.51 14.96 -16.10
CA ALA A 162 11.84 15.27 -16.59
C ALA A 162 12.27 14.30 -17.70
N ARG A 163 12.04 13.00 -17.51
CA ARG A 163 12.35 11.97 -18.52
C ARG A 163 11.52 12.14 -19.80
N ALA A 164 10.24 12.48 -19.67
CA ALA A 164 9.37 12.73 -20.83
C ALA A 164 9.87 13.95 -21.63
N PHE A 165 10.31 15.00 -20.94
CA PHE A 165 10.91 16.17 -21.58
C PHE A 165 12.20 15.83 -22.33
N GLU A 166 13.13 15.10 -21.69
CA GLU A 166 14.38 14.69 -22.33
C GLU A 166 14.14 13.84 -23.58
N LEU A 167 13.19 12.91 -23.51
CA LEU A 167 12.85 12.06 -24.64
C LEU A 167 12.27 12.87 -25.80
N ALA A 168 11.33 13.77 -25.52
CA ALA A 168 10.73 14.62 -26.52
C ALA A 168 11.77 15.54 -27.17
N ASN A 169 12.67 16.13 -26.37
CA ASN A 169 13.74 16.99 -26.86
C ASN A 169 14.73 16.23 -27.77
N LYS A 170 15.19 15.05 -27.37
CA LYS A 170 16.06 14.19 -28.20
C LYS A 170 15.39 13.81 -29.52
N THR A 171 14.11 13.50 -29.50
CA THR A 171 13.35 13.16 -30.71
C THR A 171 13.23 14.37 -31.62
N TYR A 172 12.91 15.55 -31.06
CA TYR A 172 12.82 16.79 -31.80
C TYR A 172 14.15 17.15 -32.49
N ASP A 173 15.27 17.09 -31.75
CA ASP A 173 16.61 17.40 -32.29
C ASP A 173 17.01 16.43 -33.41
N SER A 174 16.67 15.14 -33.25
CA SER A 174 16.91 14.12 -34.28
C SER A 174 16.12 14.40 -35.56
N MET A 175 14.83 14.74 -35.41
CA MET A 175 13.97 15.07 -36.55
C MET A 175 14.39 16.37 -37.24
N LYS A 176 14.88 17.36 -36.48
CA LYS A 176 15.42 18.59 -37.03
C LYS A 176 16.66 18.34 -37.90
N LYS A 177 17.57 17.45 -37.45
CA LYS A 177 18.75 17.06 -38.22
C LYS A 177 18.42 16.30 -39.52
N LEU A 178 17.30 15.60 -39.56
CA LEU A 178 16.86 14.85 -40.76
C LEU A 178 16.15 15.76 -41.79
N ARG A 179 15.68 16.92 -41.37
CA ARG A 179 14.96 17.90 -42.23
C ARG A 179 15.85 19.00 -42.79
N GLY A 180 17.06 19.16 -42.27
CA GLY A 180 18.06 20.12 -42.73
C GLY A 180 19.13 19.47 -43.56
#